data_d25f6859e441864278f1276f79a8195e
#
_entry.id   d25f6859e441864278f1276f79a8195e
#
_cell.length_a   1.000
_cell.length_b   1.000
_cell.length_c   1.000
_cell.angle_alpha   90.00
_cell.angle_beta   90.00
_cell.angle_gamma   90.00
#
_symmetry.space_group_name_H-M   'P 1'
#
loop_
_entity.id
_entity.type
_entity.pdbx_description
1 polymer ?
#
loop_
_entity_poly.entity_id
_entity_poly.type
_entity_poly.pdbx_seq_one_letter_code
_entity_poly.pdbx_strand_id
1 'polypeptide(L)'
;RMSRGLGDVYKRQRLDSDEWSSLYKNHEIALHTCTHPTMNRCGSYEITREILEDKTAIEKIIKRPVRGMALPNGAGNKLITSIAADLGIKYIRPAADQYAAVKSAIEYADCCEGPILLGDENGFSMPSDYMNWVPTCHHNHNLVEFGKRFMALTKKQYLYMMYVWGHSFEFDRNDNWSVIEEFSEMIGHRDDIWYATNIEIVDYNEAFDRLQMFADNEYIYNPSACSVWVAAVSYTHLRAHET
;
A
#
# COMPACT_ATOMS: atom_id res chain seq x y z
N ARG A 1 -0.27 14.62 18.44
CA ARG A 1 0.75 14.51 19.52
C ARG A 1 1.78 13.50 19.09
N MET A 2 2.87 13.97 18.59
CA MET A 2 4.00 13.12 18.22
C MET A 2 4.66 12.55 19.46
N SER A 3 5.13 11.29 19.36
CA SER A 3 5.72 10.55 20.47
C SER A 3 6.74 11.37 21.26
N ARG A 4 6.57 11.46 22.56
CA ARG A 4 7.59 11.94 23.48
C ARG A 4 8.65 10.85 23.59
N GLY A 5 9.84 11.04 23.04
CA GLY A 5 10.88 10.11 23.40
C GLY A 5 12.17 10.05 22.59
N LEU A 6 12.38 10.93 21.64
CA LEU A 6 13.68 11.02 21.00
C LEU A 6 14.08 12.50 20.95
N GLY A 7 15.28 12.78 21.42
CA GLY A 7 15.77 14.11 21.78
C GLY A 7 15.67 15.19 20.71
N ASP A 8 16.15 16.40 21.02
CA ASP A 8 15.99 17.65 20.25
C ASP A 8 16.34 17.59 18.75
N VAL A 9 17.06 16.57 18.29
CA VAL A 9 17.37 16.34 16.88
C VAL A 9 16.10 16.06 16.06
N TYR A 10 15.15 15.31 16.60
CA TYR A 10 13.89 15.01 15.90
C TYR A 10 12.88 16.16 15.88
N LYS A 11 12.99 17.12 16.77
CA LYS A 11 12.09 18.29 16.79
C LYS A 11 12.30 19.21 15.59
N ARG A 12 13.51 19.23 15.00
CA ARG A 12 13.81 20.07 13.84
C ARG A 12 13.28 19.53 12.52
N GLN A 13 12.86 18.26 12.47
CA GLN A 13 12.32 17.60 11.29
C GLN A 13 10.78 17.49 11.31
N ARG A 14 10.12 18.11 12.28
CA ARG A 14 8.66 18.05 12.39
C ARG A 14 8.06 19.27 11.73
N LEU A 15 7.14 19.01 10.81
CA LEU A 15 6.31 20.05 10.20
C LEU A 15 5.26 20.53 11.20
N ASP A 16 4.97 21.82 11.16
CA ASP A 16 3.83 22.36 11.86
C ASP A 16 2.53 21.92 11.19
N SER A 17 1.46 21.74 11.98
CA SER A 17 0.19 21.20 11.48
C SER A 17 -0.48 22.06 10.40
N ASP A 18 -0.21 23.36 10.40
CA ASP A 18 -0.74 24.32 9.42
C ASP A 18 -0.11 24.14 8.03
N GLU A 19 1.07 23.53 7.95
CA GLU A 19 1.77 23.26 6.69
C GLU A 19 1.23 21.98 6.01
N TRP A 20 0.57 21.07 6.76
CA TRP A 20 0.17 19.75 6.25
C TRP A 20 -0.76 19.84 5.04
N SER A 21 -1.73 20.74 5.08
CA SER A 21 -2.72 20.89 4.01
C SER A 21 -2.11 21.34 2.68
N SER A 22 -1.03 22.12 2.72
CA SER A 22 -0.31 22.57 1.51
C SER A 22 0.70 21.54 1.04
N LEU A 23 1.54 21.02 1.96
CA LEU A 23 2.63 20.12 1.63
C LEU A 23 2.13 18.75 1.16
N TYR A 24 1.09 18.22 1.82
CA TYR A 24 0.51 16.91 1.50
C TYR A 24 -0.77 17.01 0.66
N LYS A 25 -0.93 18.07 -0.13
CA LYS A 25 -2.15 18.29 -0.94
C LYS A 25 -2.46 17.11 -1.88
N ASN A 26 -1.42 16.52 -2.46
CA ASN A 26 -1.52 15.41 -3.41
C ASN A 26 -1.13 14.06 -2.80
N HIS A 27 -1.09 13.98 -1.47
CA HIS A 27 -0.72 12.77 -0.75
C HIS A 27 -1.85 12.34 0.18
N GLU A 28 -1.86 11.09 0.52
CA GLU A 28 -2.70 10.58 1.59
C GLU A 28 -2.02 10.80 2.94
N ILE A 29 -2.81 11.24 3.93
CA ILE A 29 -2.41 11.27 5.32
C ILE A 29 -3.19 10.17 6.03
N ALA A 30 -2.46 9.22 6.62
CA ALA A 30 -3.00 8.08 7.34
C ALA A 30 -2.64 8.12 8.84
N LEU A 31 -3.30 7.28 9.64
CA LEU A 31 -3.10 7.19 11.08
C LEU A 31 -1.81 6.44 11.44
N HIS A 32 -1.26 6.79 12.60
CA HIS A 32 -0.14 6.07 13.19
C HIS A 32 -0.24 5.98 14.72
N THR A 33 -1.46 6.06 15.24
CA THR A 33 -1.81 6.12 16.67
C THR A 33 -1.39 7.41 17.39
N CYS A 34 -2.08 7.72 18.48
CA CYS A 34 -1.87 8.95 19.24
C CYS A 34 -0.54 8.97 20.01
N THR A 35 -0.17 7.85 20.66
CA THR A 35 1.01 7.77 21.54
C THR A 35 2.08 6.77 21.09
N HIS A 36 1.87 6.10 19.95
CA HIS A 36 2.77 5.11 19.35
C HIS A 36 3.01 3.87 20.24
N PRO A 37 1.98 3.23 20.82
CA PRO A 37 2.13 2.04 21.62
C PRO A 37 2.38 0.80 20.74
N THR A 38 2.86 -0.27 21.36
CA THR A 38 2.85 -1.59 20.72
C THR A 38 1.44 -2.16 20.78
N MET A 39 0.64 -1.92 19.75
CA MET A 39 -0.81 -2.10 19.71
C MET A 39 -1.28 -3.51 20.10
N ASN A 40 -0.54 -4.56 19.77
CA ASN A 40 -0.89 -5.94 20.13
C ASN A 40 -0.74 -6.26 21.63
N ARG A 41 -0.23 -5.32 22.43
CA ARG A 41 -0.16 -5.40 23.89
C ARG A 41 -1.22 -4.57 24.60
N CYS A 42 -2.04 -3.84 23.82
CA CYS A 42 -3.10 -2.98 24.31
C CYS A 42 -4.43 -3.71 24.42
N GLY A 43 -5.25 -3.32 25.38
CA GLY A 43 -6.64 -3.76 25.48
C GLY A 43 -7.56 -3.01 24.49
N SER A 44 -8.79 -3.50 24.29
CA SER A 44 -9.73 -2.91 23.34
C SER A 44 -10.00 -1.42 23.56
N TYR A 45 -10.15 -1.00 24.79
CA TYR A 45 -10.36 0.41 25.13
C TYR A 45 -9.17 1.29 24.71
N GLU A 46 -7.97 0.84 24.96
CA GLU A 46 -6.75 1.57 24.62
C GLU A 46 -6.55 1.63 23.10
N ILE A 47 -6.78 0.52 22.40
CA ILE A 47 -6.75 0.45 20.93
C ILE A 47 -7.74 1.45 20.33
N THR A 48 -8.99 1.45 20.80
CA THR A 48 -10.04 2.36 20.34
C THR A 48 -9.64 3.82 20.56
N ARG A 49 -9.13 4.15 21.74
CA ARG A 49 -8.70 5.50 22.09
C ARG A 49 -7.53 5.96 21.22
N GLU A 50 -6.51 5.14 21.04
CA GLU A 50 -5.33 5.46 20.24
C GLU A 50 -5.69 5.75 18.78
N ILE A 51 -6.61 4.98 18.19
CA ILE A 51 -7.08 5.20 16.82
C ILE A 51 -7.98 6.43 16.74
N LEU A 52 -8.96 6.55 17.64
CA LEU A 52 -9.98 7.60 17.58
C LEU A 52 -9.42 9.00 17.87
N GLU A 53 -8.51 9.11 18.86
CA GLU A 53 -7.89 10.40 19.20
C GLU A 53 -6.98 10.87 18.04
N ASP A 54 -6.19 9.99 17.45
CA ASP A 54 -5.34 10.31 16.30
C ASP A 54 -6.18 10.71 15.08
N LYS A 55 -7.20 9.92 14.76
CA LYS A 55 -8.16 10.18 13.68
C LYS A 55 -8.81 11.56 13.84
N THR A 56 -9.33 11.85 15.03
CA THR A 56 -9.99 13.12 15.33
C THR A 56 -9.02 14.30 15.18
N ALA A 57 -7.78 14.15 15.63
CA ALA A 57 -6.78 15.21 15.56
C ALA A 57 -6.38 15.52 14.10
N ILE A 58 -6.14 14.49 13.29
CA ILE A 58 -5.76 14.64 11.89
C ILE A 58 -6.93 15.22 11.07
N GLU A 59 -8.13 14.66 11.19
CA GLU A 59 -9.33 15.10 10.45
C GLU A 59 -9.70 16.57 10.72
N LYS A 60 -9.45 17.08 11.93
CA LYS A 60 -9.60 18.50 12.25
C LYS A 60 -8.70 19.41 11.42
N ILE A 61 -7.51 18.91 11.04
CA ILE A 61 -6.52 19.66 10.26
C ILE A 61 -6.83 19.55 8.77
N ILE A 62 -6.95 18.34 8.27
CA ILE A 62 -7.05 18.07 6.81
C ILE A 62 -8.47 18.22 6.25
N LYS A 63 -9.48 18.32 7.11
CA LYS A 63 -10.91 18.49 6.76
C LYS A 63 -11.49 17.42 5.83
N ARG A 64 -10.96 16.20 5.92
CA ARG A 64 -11.44 15.01 5.20
C ARG A 64 -11.30 13.76 6.07
N PRO A 65 -12.12 12.70 5.83
CA PRO A 65 -11.99 11.46 6.57
C PRO A 65 -10.64 10.79 6.34
N VAL A 66 -10.05 10.27 7.42
CA VAL A 66 -8.86 9.41 7.35
C VAL A 66 -9.32 7.96 7.41
N ARG A 67 -8.92 7.18 6.42
CA ARG A 67 -9.38 5.79 6.24
C ARG A 67 -8.25 4.76 6.21
N GLY A 68 -7.02 5.19 6.38
CA GLY A 68 -5.85 4.35 6.39
C GLY A 68 -5.05 4.43 7.67
N MET A 69 -4.29 3.38 7.97
CA MET A 69 -3.47 3.31 9.18
C MET A 69 -2.18 2.54 8.93
N ALA A 70 -1.07 3.01 9.52
CA ALA A 70 0.15 2.25 9.67
C ALA A 70 0.32 1.87 11.15
N LEU A 71 0.63 0.59 11.42
CA LEU A 71 0.82 0.12 12.80
C LEU A 71 2.18 0.53 13.34
N PRO A 72 2.25 1.15 14.53
CA PRO A 72 3.51 1.33 15.22
C PRO A 72 4.07 -0.02 15.69
N ASN A 73 5.40 -0.18 15.58
CA ASN A 73 6.13 -1.36 16.03
C ASN A 73 5.64 -2.73 15.48
N GLY A 74 4.86 -2.73 14.41
CA GLY A 74 4.66 -3.87 13.55
C GLY A 74 3.41 -4.71 13.71
N ALA A 75 3.33 -5.63 14.64
CA ALA A 75 2.36 -6.71 14.55
C ALA A 75 0.91 -6.30 14.87
N GLY A 76 0.02 -6.52 13.92
CA GLY A 76 -1.41 -6.48 14.11
C GLY A 76 -1.96 -7.78 14.70
N ASN A 77 -3.22 -7.74 15.12
CA ASN A 77 -4.02 -8.91 15.47
C ASN A 77 -5.49 -8.66 15.10
N LYS A 78 -6.31 -9.71 15.18
CA LYS A 78 -7.74 -9.62 14.81
C LYS A 78 -8.53 -8.58 15.63
N LEU A 79 -8.15 -8.34 16.88
CA LEU A 79 -8.80 -7.32 17.70
C LEU A 79 -8.56 -5.92 17.16
N ILE A 80 -7.31 -5.62 16.79
CA ILE A 80 -6.92 -4.32 16.21
C ILE A 80 -7.64 -4.10 14.88
N THR A 81 -7.64 -5.11 13.99
CA THR A 81 -8.27 -4.98 12.67
C THR A 81 -9.78 -4.81 12.78
N SER A 82 -10.45 -5.53 13.71
CA SER A 82 -11.89 -5.37 13.94
C SER A 82 -12.22 -3.96 14.45
N ILE A 83 -11.53 -3.48 15.48
CA ILE A 83 -11.78 -2.14 16.04
C ILE A 83 -11.48 -1.06 14.98
N ALA A 84 -10.40 -1.19 14.23
CA ALA A 84 -10.06 -0.24 13.18
C ALA A 84 -11.14 -0.21 12.08
N ALA A 85 -11.63 -1.37 11.64
CA ALA A 85 -12.72 -1.46 10.68
C ALA A 85 -14.01 -0.80 11.19
N ASP A 86 -14.40 -1.03 12.45
CA ASP A 86 -15.55 -0.39 13.09
C ASP A 86 -15.40 1.14 13.17
N LEU A 87 -14.17 1.65 13.26
CA LEU A 87 -13.85 3.07 13.22
C LEU A 87 -13.68 3.64 11.80
N GLY A 88 -13.99 2.84 10.77
CA GLY A 88 -13.99 3.25 9.36
C GLY A 88 -12.61 3.23 8.68
N ILE A 89 -11.65 2.50 9.24
CA ILE A 89 -10.37 2.26 8.60
C ILE A 89 -10.54 1.16 7.55
N LYS A 90 -10.00 1.40 6.36
CA LYS A 90 -10.12 0.55 5.18
C LYS A 90 -8.87 -0.28 4.89
N TYR A 91 -7.71 0.18 5.35
CA TYR A 91 -6.46 -0.58 5.24
C TYR A 91 -5.54 -0.34 6.43
N ILE A 92 -4.74 -1.35 6.72
CA ILE A 92 -3.69 -1.30 7.76
C ILE A 92 -2.38 -1.82 7.17
N ARG A 93 -1.33 -1.01 7.24
CA ARG A 93 0.04 -1.41 6.92
C ARG A 93 0.77 -1.84 8.19
N PRO A 94 1.19 -3.11 8.32
CA PRO A 94 2.08 -3.55 9.39
C PRO A 94 3.52 -3.04 9.16
N ALA A 95 4.36 -3.04 10.21
CA ALA A 95 5.79 -2.74 10.08
C ALA A 95 6.57 -4.01 9.68
N ALA A 96 6.20 -4.59 8.57
CA ALA A 96 6.84 -5.74 7.95
C ALA A 96 6.93 -5.49 6.44
N ASP A 97 7.69 -6.28 5.74
CA ASP A 97 7.72 -6.26 4.28
C ASP A 97 7.90 -7.69 3.71
N GLN A 98 7.77 -7.79 2.41
CA GLN A 98 7.94 -9.04 1.69
C GLN A 98 9.39 -9.25 1.22
N TYR A 99 10.34 -8.46 1.73
CA TYR A 99 11.73 -8.47 1.25
C TYR A 99 12.33 -9.87 1.15
N ALA A 100 12.16 -10.71 2.17
CA ALA A 100 12.72 -12.06 2.17
C ALA A 100 12.13 -12.94 1.08
N ALA A 101 10.81 -12.87 0.86
CA ALA A 101 10.12 -13.63 -0.18
C ALA A 101 10.51 -13.12 -1.58
N VAL A 102 10.51 -11.80 -1.79
CA VAL A 102 10.91 -11.19 -3.06
C VAL A 102 12.37 -11.49 -3.38
N LYS A 103 13.27 -11.39 -2.39
CA LYS A 103 14.69 -11.72 -2.55
C LYS A 103 14.87 -13.18 -2.96
N SER A 104 14.23 -14.13 -2.30
CA SER A 104 14.31 -15.55 -2.63
C SER A 104 13.79 -15.85 -4.03
N ALA A 105 12.69 -15.20 -4.44
CA ALA A 105 12.15 -15.36 -5.79
C ALA A 105 13.10 -14.82 -6.87
N ILE A 106 13.77 -13.69 -6.61
CA ILE A 106 14.78 -13.13 -7.52
C ILE A 106 16.00 -14.05 -7.61
N GLU A 107 16.54 -14.50 -6.48
CA GLU A 107 17.70 -15.41 -6.44
C GLU A 107 17.40 -16.73 -7.17
N TYR A 108 16.17 -17.26 -7.01
CA TYR A 108 15.75 -18.47 -7.75
C TYR A 108 15.67 -18.22 -9.26
N ALA A 109 15.14 -17.08 -9.67
CA ALA A 109 15.05 -16.73 -11.09
C ALA A 109 16.41 -16.51 -11.76
N ASP A 110 17.37 -15.95 -11.03
CA ASP A 110 18.73 -15.71 -11.54
C ASP A 110 19.53 -17.01 -11.70
N CYS A 111 19.19 -18.07 -10.96
CA CYS A 111 19.84 -19.39 -11.09
C CYS A 111 19.13 -20.36 -12.05
N CYS A 112 17.91 -20.06 -12.50
CA CYS A 112 17.12 -20.89 -13.39
C CYS A 112 16.85 -20.14 -14.70
N GLU A 113 17.31 -20.66 -15.82
CA GLU A 113 16.96 -20.14 -17.14
C GLU A 113 15.48 -20.38 -17.42
N GLY A 114 14.63 -19.44 -17.01
CA GLY A 114 13.20 -19.52 -17.25
C GLY A 114 12.45 -18.24 -16.86
N PRO A 115 11.26 -18.03 -17.41
CA PRO A 115 10.43 -16.91 -16.96
C PRO A 115 10.10 -17.10 -15.49
N ILE A 116 10.31 -16.07 -14.68
CA ILE A 116 9.80 -16.04 -13.31
C ILE A 116 8.30 -16.29 -13.40
N LEU A 117 7.85 -17.43 -12.90
CA LEU A 117 6.43 -17.71 -12.73
C LEU A 117 5.95 -16.78 -11.60
N LEU A 118 5.43 -15.63 -12.00
CA LEU A 118 4.94 -14.61 -11.11
C LEU A 118 3.56 -15.05 -10.59
N GLY A 119 3.56 -15.79 -9.51
CA GLY A 119 2.43 -15.94 -8.61
C GLY A 119 2.53 -14.88 -7.51
N ASP A 120 1.70 -14.97 -6.50
CA ASP A 120 1.65 -14.10 -5.32
C ASP A 120 2.97 -14.02 -4.53
N GLU A 121 3.94 -14.82 -4.90
CA GLU A 121 5.21 -15.06 -4.22
C GLU A 121 6.25 -13.95 -4.46
N ASN A 122 6.01 -13.03 -5.39
CA ASN A 122 7.04 -12.08 -5.84
C ASN A 122 6.95 -10.68 -5.22
N GLY A 123 6.02 -10.46 -4.28
CA GLY A 123 5.86 -9.19 -3.60
C GLY A 123 5.34 -8.02 -4.46
N PHE A 124 4.96 -8.29 -5.72
CA PHE A 124 4.36 -7.32 -6.64
C PHE A 124 2.88 -7.57 -6.90
N SER A 125 2.27 -8.48 -6.18
CA SER A 125 0.85 -8.77 -6.30
C SER A 125 -0.01 -7.75 -5.56
N MET A 126 -1.25 -7.61 -6.03
CA MET A 126 -2.27 -6.88 -5.27
C MET A 126 -2.53 -7.57 -3.92
N PRO A 127 -2.82 -6.81 -2.84
CA PRO A 127 -3.07 -7.41 -1.55
C PRO A 127 -4.36 -8.25 -1.55
N SER A 128 -4.33 -9.40 -0.89
CA SER A 128 -5.53 -10.21 -0.63
C SER A 128 -6.31 -9.74 0.61
N ASP A 129 -5.66 -9.00 1.50
CA ASP A 129 -6.24 -8.45 2.72
C ASP A 129 -5.71 -7.04 2.99
N TYR A 130 -6.55 -6.04 2.77
CA TYR A 130 -6.21 -4.65 3.05
C TYR A 130 -6.03 -4.34 4.53
N MET A 131 -6.65 -5.11 5.43
CA MET A 131 -6.47 -4.93 6.87
C MET A 131 -5.13 -5.52 7.38
N ASN A 132 -4.37 -6.17 6.50
CA ASN A 132 -2.99 -6.61 6.73
C ASN A 132 -2.16 -6.42 5.45
N TRP A 133 -2.11 -5.20 4.93
CA TRP A 133 -1.47 -4.88 3.67
C TRP A 133 0.05 -4.78 3.82
N VAL A 134 0.73 -5.89 3.61
CA VAL A 134 2.19 -5.99 3.73
C VAL A 134 2.86 -5.33 2.51
N PRO A 135 3.77 -4.34 2.71
CA PRO A 135 4.52 -3.71 1.63
C PRO A 135 5.45 -4.67 0.89
N THR A 136 5.81 -4.32 -0.34
CA THR A 136 6.82 -5.04 -1.13
C THR A 136 8.18 -4.99 -0.45
N CYS A 137 8.66 -3.80 -0.09
CA CYS A 137 9.94 -3.63 0.58
C CYS A 137 10.02 -2.36 1.41
N HIS A 138 10.95 -2.35 2.37
CA HIS A 138 11.44 -1.13 3.00
C HIS A 138 12.45 -0.44 2.08
N HIS A 139 12.50 0.90 2.07
CA HIS A 139 13.39 1.64 1.17
C HIS A 139 14.90 1.32 1.35
N ASN A 140 15.29 0.79 2.52
CA ASN A 140 16.66 0.34 2.77
C ASN A 140 16.93 -1.10 2.27
N HIS A 141 15.95 -1.78 1.68
CA HIS A 141 16.03 -3.17 1.22
C HIS A 141 16.05 -3.25 -0.31
N ASN A 142 17.20 -2.99 -0.92
CA ASN A 142 17.44 -3.11 -2.37
C ASN A 142 16.39 -2.41 -3.25
N LEU A 143 15.95 -1.22 -2.85
CA LEU A 143 14.85 -0.48 -3.49
C LEU A 143 15.03 -0.34 -5.01
N VAL A 144 16.21 0.07 -5.45
CA VAL A 144 16.51 0.29 -6.88
C VAL A 144 16.44 -1.01 -7.66
N GLU A 145 16.97 -2.10 -7.11
CA GLU A 145 16.91 -3.42 -7.77
C GLU A 145 15.47 -3.92 -7.88
N PHE A 146 14.66 -3.77 -6.84
CA PHE A 146 13.24 -4.13 -6.91
C PHE A 146 12.47 -3.24 -7.89
N GLY A 147 12.81 -1.96 -7.97
CA GLY A 147 12.27 -1.09 -9.01
C GLY A 147 12.60 -1.57 -10.42
N LYS A 148 13.85 -1.95 -10.69
CA LYS A 148 14.25 -2.54 -11.98
C LYS A 148 13.45 -3.81 -12.31
N ARG A 149 13.25 -4.67 -11.32
CA ARG A 149 12.44 -5.90 -11.49
C ARG A 149 10.98 -5.60 -11.73
N PHE A 150 10.40 -4.66 -11.00
CA PHE A 150 9.03 -4.19 -11.24
C PHE A 150 8.87 -3.66 -12.66
N MET A 151 9.81 -2.86 -13.14
CA MET A 151 9.81 -2.32 -14.49
C MET A 151 9.98 -3.38 -15.59
N ALA A 152 10.58 -4.52 -15.27
CA ALA A 152 10.76 -5.64 -16.19
C ALA A 152 9.52 -6.54 -16.32
N LEU A 153 8.45 -6.31 -15.55
CA LEU A 153 7.21 -7.08 -15.62
C LEU A 153 6.45 -6.76 -16.91
N THR A 154 6.22 -7.79 -17.73
CA THR A 154 5.66 -7.61 -19.08
C THR A 154 4.28 -8.24 -19.28
N LYS A 155 3.82 -9.06 -18.34
CA LYS A 155 2.52 -9.75 -18.46
C LYS A 155 1.37 -8.81 -18.24
N LYS A 156 0.57 -8.53 -19.27
CA LYS A 156 -0.53 -7.56 -19.22
C LYS A 156 -1.82 -8.10 -18.60
N GLN A 157 -1.92 -9.41 -18.37
CA GLN A 157 -3.11 -10.04 -17.78
C GLN A 157 -3.16 -9.95 -16.25
N TYR A 158 -2.12 -9.41 -15.60
CA TYR A 158 -2.05 -9.23 -14.16
C TYR A 158 -1.89 -7.76 -13.81
N LEU A 159 -2.51 -7.34 -12.72
CA LEU A 159 -2.19 -6.07 -12.07
C LEU A 159 -1.00 -6.29 -11.15
N TYR A 160 0.06 -5.56 -11.39
CA TYR A 160 1.22 -5.54 -10.53
C TYR A 160 1.21 -4.28 -9.66
N MET A 161 1.66 -4.43 -8.44
CA MET A 161 1.78 -3.35 -7.48
C MET A 161 3.16 -3.36 -6.83
N MET A 162 3.77 -2.19 -6.70
CA MET A 162 4.97 -2.01 -5.89
C MET A 162 4.65 -1.06 -4.75
N TYR A 163 4.75 -1.54 -3.53
CA TYR A 163 4.47 -0.78 -2.32
C TYR A 163 5.75 -0.64 -1.48
N VAL A 164 6.31 0.56 -1.48
CA VAL A 164 7.51 0.89 -0.73
C VAL A 164 7.12 1.61 0.56
N TRP A 165 7.80 1.29 1.66
CA TRP A 165 7.63 1.98 2.93
C TRP A 165 8.96 2.35 3.57
N GLY A 166 8.93 3.18 4.58
CA GLY A 166 10.12 3.58 5.33
C GLY A 166 9.91 4.90 6.07
N HIS A 167 11.00 5.52 6.51
CA HIS A 167 10.98 6.76 7.25
C HIS A 167 11.93 7.77 6.59
N SER A 168 11.47 8.98 6.32
CA SER A 168 12.28 10.01 5.66
C SER A 168 13.57 10.37 6.42
N PHE A 169 13.56 10.35 7.76
CA PHE A 169 14.74 10.61 8.57
C PHE A 169 15.86 9.57 8.40
N GLU A 170 15.54 8.39 7.89
CA GLU A 170 16.54 7.34 7.66
C GLU A 170 17.48 7.68 6.51
N PHE A 171 17.03 8.45 5.53
CA PHE A 171 17.89 8.91 4.44
C PHE A 171 18.99 9.85 4.95
N ASP A 172 18.65 10.77 5.88
CA ASP A 172 19.66 11.62 6.54
C ASP A 172 20.60 10.80 7.41
N ARG A 173 20.04 9.86 8.19
CA ARG A 173 20.84 9.03 9.11
C ARG A 173 21.81 8.12 8.38
N ASN A 174 21.42 7.60 7.25
CA ASN A 174 22.20 6.63 6.46
C ASN A 174 23.00 7.30 5.33
N ASP A 175 22.87 8.62 5.15
CA ASP A 175 23.48 9.40 4.06
C ASP A 175 23.24 8.77 2.67
N ASN A 176 21.97 8.40 2.41
CA ASN A 176 21.60 7.63 1.23
C ASN A 176 20.41 8.20 0.44
N TRP A 177 20.24 9.52 0.42
CA TRP A 177 19.21 10.19 -0.39
C TRP A 177 19.27 9.80 -1.88
N SER A 178 20.47 9.52 -2.40
CA SER A 178 20.65 9.07 -3.78
C SER A 178 19.85 7.81 -4.14
N VAL A 179 19.53 6.96 -3.17
CA VAL A 179 18.73 5.73 -3.40
C VAL A 179 17.30 6.08 -3.81
N ILE A 180 16.67 7.03 -3.11
CA ILE A 180 15.29 7.42 -3.44
C ILE A 180 15.24 8.31 -4.67
N GLU A 181 16.29 9.11 -4.92
CA GLU A 181 16.43 9.93 -6.13
C GLU A 181 16.54 9.02 -7.36
N GLU A 182 17.47 8.05 -7.38
CA GLU A 182 17.64 7.08 -8.47
C GLU A 182 16.35 6.30 -8.71
N PHE A 183 15.71 5.82 -7.64
CA PHE A 183 14.44 5.11 -7.75
C PHE A 183 13.34 5.99 -8.36
N SER A 184 13.22 7.23 -7.91
CA SER A 184 12.18 8.15 -8.39
C SER A 184 12.39 8.57 -9.84
N GLU A 185 13.65 8.77 -10.27
CA GLU A 185 13.98 9.01 -11.67
C GLU A 185 13.62 7.83 -12.57
N MET A 186 13.89 6.62 -12.10
CA MET A 186 13.62 5.39 -12.85
C MET A 186 12.14 5.13 -13.07
N ILE A 187 11.31 5.31 -12.02
CA ILE A 187 9.88 4.99 -12.09
C ILE A 187 8.99 6.20 -12.36
N GLY A 188 9.49 7.42 -12.20
CA GLY A 188 8.71 8.65 -12.29
C GLY A 188 8.24 8.96 -13.71
N HIS A 189 7.13 9.71 -13.83
CA HIS A 189 6.59 10.26 -15.09
C HIS A 189 6.35 9.24 -16.20
N ARG A 190 5.90 8.04 -15.86
CA ARG A 190 5.62 6.97 -16.81
C ARG A 190 4.11 6.83 -17.01
N ASP A 191 3.70 6.69 -18.26
CA ASP A 191 2.28 6.54 -18.65
C ASP A 191 1.73 5.13 -18.37
N ASP A 192 2.62 4.14 -18.15
CA ASP A 192 2.27 2.75 -17.85
C ASP A 192 2.22 2.44 -16.34
N ILE A 193 2.44 3.44 -15.49
CA ILE A 193 2.36 3.32 -14.02
C ILE A 193 1.28 4.25 -13.48
N TRP A 194 0.38 3.67 -12.72
CA TRP A 194 -0.56 4.43 -11.90
C TRP A 194 0.05 4.75 -10.52
N TYR A 195 0.36 6.01 -10.28
CA TYR A 195 0.87 6.50 -8.99
C TYR A 195 -0.34 6.81 -8.11
N ALA A 196 -0.68 5.84 -7.26
CA ALA A 196 -1.86 5.92 -6.42
C ALA A 196 -1.52 6.00 -4.94
N THR A 197 -2.37 6.67 -4.19
CA THR A 197 -2.41 6.52 -2.74
C THR A 197 -3.04 5.18 -2.37
N ASN A 198 -2.77 4.69 -1.16
CA ASN A 198 -3.33 3.42 -0.71
C ASN A 198 -4.86 3.44 -0.74
N ILE A 199 -5.47 4.54 -0.33
CA ILE A 199 -6.93 4.62 -0.30
C ILE A 199 -7.55 4.68 -1.70
N GLU A 200 -6.87 5.24 -2.70
CA GLU A 200 -7.33 5.20 -4.09
C GLU A 200 -7.34 3.78 -4.63
N ILE A 201 -6.34 2.97 -4.28
CA ILE A 201 -6.31 1.55 -4.65
C ILE A 201 -7.46 0.79 -4.00
N VAL A 202 -7.72 1.01 -2.72
CA VAL A 202 -8.86 0.40 -2.00
C VAL A 202 -10.18 0.79 -2.66
N ASP A 203 -10.41 2.09 -2.89
CA ASP A 203 -11.64 2.59 -3.50
C ASP A 203 -11.87 2.04 -4.91
N TYR A 204 -10.79 1.92 -5.70
CA TYR A 204 -10.85 1.33 -7.04
C TYR A 204 -11.24 -0.15 -7.00
N ASN A 205 -10.62 -0.93 -6.13
CA ASN A 205 -10.94 -2.36 -6.01
C ASN A 205 -12.33 -2.59 -5.41
N GLU A 206 -12.75 -1.80 -4.41
CA GLU A 206 -14.13 -1.84 -3.92
C GLU A 206 -15.15 -1.49 -5.02
N ALA A 207 -14.80 -0.59 -5.95
CA ALA A 207 -15.65 -0.26 -7.09
C ALA A 207 -15.67 -1.40 -8.12
N PHE A 208 -14.53 -2.03 -8.38
CA PHE A 208 -14.40 -3.19 -9.26
C PHE A 208 -15.24 -4.37 -8.75
N ASP A 209 -15.15 -4.69 -7.47
CA ASP A 209 -15.89 -5.80 -6.83
C ASP A 209 -17.42 -5.60 -6.85
N ARG A 210 -17.88 -4.34 -6.99
CA ARG A 210 -19.30 -3.99 -7.09
C ARG A 210 -19.85 -4.02 -8.51
N LEU A 211 -19.01 -4.24 -9.53
CA LEU A 211 -19.47 -4.38 -10.90
C LEU A 211 -20.45 -5.54 -11.03
N GLN A 212 -21.50 -5.32 -11.78
CA GLN A 212 -22.55 -6.33 -12.03
C GLN A 212 -22.59 -6.65 -13.51
N MET A 213 -22.29 -7.91 -13.83
CA MET A 213 -22.42 -8.42 -15.21
C MET A 213 -23.88 -8.75 -15.51
N PHE A 214 -24.37 -8.38 -16.68
CA PHE A 214 -25.69 -8.81 -17.15
C PHE A 214 -25.68 -10.29 -17.50
N ALA A 215 -26.84 -10.93 -17.44
CA ALA A 215 -26.96 -12.37 -17.66
C ALA A 215 -26.55 -12.83 -19.07
N ASP A 216 -26.61 -11.96 -20.06
CA ASP A 216 -26.15 -12.17 -21.44
C ASP A 216 -24.65 -11.90 -21.63
N ASN A 217 -23.98 -11.38 -20.61
CA ASN A 217 -22.57 -10.93 -20.62
C ASN A 217 -22.25 -9.80 -21.64
N GLU A 218 -23.26 -9.10 -22.13
CA GLU A 218 -23.05 -7.99 -23.09
C GLU A 218 -22.82 -6.66 -22.40
N TYR A 219 -23.30 -6.49 -21.16
CA TYR A 219 -23.25 -5.24 -20.42
C TYR A 219 -22.70 -5.43 -19.01
N ILE A 220 -22.01 -4.38 -18.53
CA ILE A 220 -21.52 -4.27 -17.17
C ILE A 220 -22.15 -3.02 -16.54
N TYR A 221 -22.82 -3.17 -15.41
CA TYR A 221 -23.32 -2.08 -14.62
C TYR A 221 -22.31 -1.71 -13.52
N ASN A 222 -21.92 -0.43 -13.48
CA ASN A 222 -21.08 0.11 -12.42
C ASN A 222 -21.94 0.97 -11.48
N PRO A 223 -22.25 0.51 -10.26
CA PRO A 223 -23.05 1.25 -9.28
C PRO A 223 -22.24 2.32 -8.53
N SER A 224 -20.94 2.45 -8.79
CA SER A 224 -20.05 3.39 -8.09
C SER A 224 -19.85 4.69 -8.87
N ALA A 225 -19.35 5.73 -8.20
CA ALA A 225 -18.89 6.97 -8.84
C ALA A 225 -17.44 6.86 -9.38
N CYS A 226 -16.76 5.75 -9.12
CA CYS A 226 -15.39 5.49 -9.57
C CYS A 226 -15.40 4.89 -10.98
N SER A 227 -14.62 5.46 -11.89
CA SER A 227 -14.41 4.86 -13.22
C SER A 227 -13.56 3.61 -13.08
N VAL A 228 -14.04 2.49 -13.63
CA VAL A 228 -13.36 1.20 -13.58
C VAL A 228 -13.05 0.73 -14.99
N TRP A 229 -11.83 0.30 -15.23
CA TRP A 229 -11.38 -0.24 -16.50
C TRP A 229 -11.58 -1.75 -16.54
N VAL A 230 -12.21 -2.25 -17.57
CA VAL A 230 -12.43 -3.67 -17.81
C VAL A 230 -11.93 -4.04 -19.19
N ALA A 231 -11.31 -5.22 -19.31
CA ALA A 231 -10.90 -5.77 -20.60
C ALA A 231 -11.89 -6.86 -21.02
N ALA A 232 -12.54 -6.71 -22.16
CA ALA A 232 -13.33 -7.78 -22.75
C ALA A 232 -12.38 -8.83 -23.35
N VAL A 233 -12.40 -10.04 -22.81
CA VAL A 233 -11.68 -11.19 -23.38
C VAL A 233 -12.67 -12.00 -24.20
N SER A 234 -12.53 -12.03 -25.53
CA SER A 234 -13.32 -12.93 -26.39
C SER A 234 -12.77 -14.34 -26.23
N TYR A 235 -13.53 -15.21 -25.56
CA TYR A 235 -13.26 -16.65 -25.63
C TYR A 235 -13.73 -17.17 -27.01
N THR A 236 -12.82 -17.46 -27.92
CA THR A 236 -13.10 -18.36 -29.01
C THR A 236 -13.30 -19.77 -28.41
N HIS A 237 -14.53 -20.23 -28.33
CA HIS A 237 -14.82 -21.63 -28.07
C HIS A 237 -14.19 -22.46 -29.19
N LEU A 238 -13.06 -23.09 -28.90
CA LEU A 238 -12.61 -24.25 -29.68
C LEU A 238 -13.67 -25.33 -29.46
N ARG A 239 -14.57 -25.49 -30.44
CA ARG A 239 -15.40 -26.69 -30.49
C ARG A 239 -14.44 -27.86 -30.67
N ALA A 240 -14.35 -28.71 -29.66
CA ALA A 240 -13.78 -30.01 -29.82
C ALA A 240 -14.65 -30.72 -30.89
N HIS A 241 -14.06 -31.02 -32.04
CA HIS A 241 -14.65 -31.96 -32.97
C HIS A 241 -14.50 -33.33 -32.33
N GLU A 242 -15.62 -33.87 -31.83
CA GLU A 242 -15.73 -35.29 -31.57
C GLU A 242 -15.66 -36.01 -32.91
N THR A 243 -14.62 -36.82 -33.09
CA THR A 243 -14.56 -37.87 -34.13
C THR A 243 -14.86 -39.18 -33.49
#